data_8d02662c71e3f1ac061392e55c8d0035
#
_entry.id   8d02662c71e3f1ac061392e55c8d0035
#
_cell.length_a   1.000
_cell.length_b   1.000
_cell.length_c   1.000
_cell.angle_alpha   90.00
_cell.angle_beta   90.00
_cell.angle_gamma   90.00
#
_symmetry.space_group_name_H-M   'P 1'
#
loop_
_entity.id
_entity.type
_entity.pdbx_description
1 polymer ?
#
loop_
_entity_poly.entity_id
_entity_poly.type
_entity_poly.pdbx_seq_one_letter_code
_entity_poly.pdbx_strand_id
1 'polypeptide(L)'
;MTVLTYGQAGVDYDKIDPLKVAAQRAAAATAGCLAAHGFAEVKASRGESAYVVDVGPFYLASIVECLGSKALVADEMARLTGQSYYAGIAQDTIAMAVNDLIT
;
A
#
# COMPACT_ATOMS: atom_id res chain seq x y z
N MET A 1 14.55 29.49 -10.25
CA MET A 1 13.67 28.60 -9.46
C MET A 1 14.44 27.34 -9.15
N THR A 2 14.70 27.07 -7.89
CA THR A 2 15.35 25.81 -7.48
C THR A 2 14.28 24.72 -7.56
N VAL A 3 14.49 23.70 -8.39
CA VAL A 3 13.57 22.56 -8.46
C VAL A 3 13.76 21.74 -7.18
N LEU A 4 12.71 21.60 -6.39
CA LEU A 4 12.72 20.74 -5.20
C LEU A 4 12.81 19.27 -5.63
N THR A 5 13.81 18.55 -5.14
CA THR A 5 13.98 17.11 -5.38
C THR A 5 13.35 16.29 -4.24
N TYR A 6 13.04 15.02 -4.50
CA TYR A 6 12.56 14.11 -3.46
C TYR A 6 13.52 14.00 -2.28
N GLY A 7 14.85 13.94 -2.54
CA GLY A 7 15.86 13.91 -1.48
C GLY A 7 15.84 15.16 -0.59
N GLN A 8 15.62 16.34 -1.17
CA GLN A 8 15.48 17.60 -0.42
C GLN A 8 14.18 17.64 0.40
N ALA A 9 13.16 16.93 -0.03
CA ALA A 9 11.89 16.76 0.70
C ALA A 9 11.95 15.64 1.78
N GLY A 10 13.12 15.03 1.98
CA GLY A 10 13.32 13.98 2.98
C GLY A 10 13.05 12.56 2.48
N VAL A 11 12.78 12.36 1.19
CA VAL A 11 12.57 11.05 0.58
C VAL A 11 13.85 10.60 -0.13
N ASP A 12 14.56 9.67 0.48
CA ASP A 12 15.83 9.14 -0.01
C ASP A 12 15.65 7.68 -0.44
N TYR A 13 15.44 7.45 -1.72
CA TYR A 13 15.20 6.10 -2.28
C TYR A 13 16.42 5.19 -2.13
N ASP A 14 17.64 5.72 -2.15
CA ASP A 14 18.85 4.90 -1.98
C ASP A 14 18.91 4.25 -0.59
N LYS A 15 18.26 4.87 0.40
CA LYS A 15 18.12 4.32 1.76
C LYS A 15 16.86 3.49 1.92
N ILE A 16 15.76 3.87 1.29
CA ILE A 16 14.45 3.24 1.47
C ILE A 16 14.38 1.90 0.71
N ASP A 17 14.88 1.84 -0.52
CA ASP A 17 14.75 0.66 -1.37
C ASP A 17 15.47 -0.59 -0.83
N PRO A 18 16.70 -0.49 -0.28
CA PRO A 18 17.32 -1.63 0.39
C PRO A 18 16.49 -2.17 1.57
N LEU A 19 15.83 -1.27 2.33
CA LEU A 19 14.95 -1.66 3.43
C LEU A 19 13.70 -2.38 2.93
N LYS A 20 13.07 -1.89 1.85
CA LYS A 20 11.92 -2.56 1.22
C LYS A 20 12.28 -3.96 0.72
N VAL A 21 13.42 -4.11 0.07
CA VAL A 21 13.91 -5.42 -0.38
C VAL A 21 14.18 -6.36 0.78
N ALA A 22 14.78 -5.88 1.86
CA ALA A 22 15.01 -6.69 3.07
C ALA A 22 13.70 -7.12 3.73
N ALA A 23 12.72 -6.22 3.84
CA ALA A 23 11.38 -6.49 4.36
C ALA A 23 10.65 -7.53 3.50
N GLN A 24 10.71 -7.40 2.16
CA GLN A 24 10.12 -8.37 1.24
C GLN A 24 10.73 -9.77 1.39
N ARG A 25 12.06 -9.87 1.55
CA ARG A 25 12.74 -11.15 1.81
C ARG A 25 12.32 -11.76 3.14
N ALA A 26 12.24 -10.97 4.20
CA ALA A 26 11.79 -11.41 5.50
C ALA A 26 10.33 -11.92 5.45
N ALA A 27 9.45 -11.18 4.79
CA ALA A 27 8.06 -11.60 4.58
C ALA A 27 7.97 -12.91 3.78
N ALA A 28 8.76 -13.04 2.70
CA ALA A 28 8.80 -14.28 1.90
C ALA A 28 9.23 -15.51 2.70
N ALA A 29 10.08 -15.35 3.72
CA ALA A 29 10.50 -16.44 4.59
C ALA A 29 9.35 -16.97 5.48
N THR A 30 8.31 -16.19 5.72
CA THR A 30 7.12 -16.59 6.50
C THR A 30 6.06 -17.33 5.67
N ALA A 31 6.13 -17.27 4.35
CA ALA A 31 5.13 -17.85 3.45
C ALA A 31 4.95 -19.38 3.65
N GLY A 32 6.01 -20.07 4.11
CA GLY A 32 5.95 -21.49 4.45
C GLY A 32 4.96 -21.85 5.58
N CYS A 33 4.60 -20.87 6.41
CA CYS A 33 3.61 -21.07 7.47
C CYS A 33 2.22 -21.38 6.93
N LEU A 34 1.91 -20.92 5.71
CA LEU A 34 0.63 -21.18 5.04
C LEU A 34 0.41 -22.68 4.79
N ALA A 35 1.46 -23.43 4.50
CA ALA A 35 1.39 -24.86 4.20
C ALA A 35 0.84 -25.69 5.37
N ALA A 36 1.06 -25.26 6.62
CA ALA A 36 0.52 -25.90 7.81
C ALA A 36 -1.03 -25.86 7.84
N HIS A 37 -1.64 -24.96 7.08
CA HIS A 37 -3.09 -24.79 6.98
C HIS A 37 -3.63 -25.26 5.62
N GLY A 38 -2.81 -25.91 4.79
CA GLY A 38 -3.18 -26.32 3.45
C GLY A 38 -3.31 -25.19 2.42
N PHE A 39 -2.73 -24.03 2.73
CA PHE A 39 -2.73 -22.83 1.89
C PHE A 39 -1.37 -22.64 1.21
N ALA A 40 -1.36 -21.89 0.14
CA ALA A 40 -0.14 -21.56 -0.59
C ALA A 40 -0.10 -20.09 -1.01
N GLU A 41 1.08 -19.52 -1.04
CA GLU A 41 1.30 -18.21 -1.60
C GLU A 41 1.24 -18.26 -3.13
N VAL A 42 0.56 -17.33 -3.77
CA VAL A 42 0.67 -17.08 -5.21
C VAL A 42 1.90 -16.20 -5.43
N LYS A 43 3.05 -16.84 -5.73
CA LYS A 43 4.36 -16.16 -5.80
C LYS A 43 4.39 -14.99 -6.78
N ALA A 44 3.57 -15.02 -7.83
CA ALA A 44 3.46 -13.94 -8.81
C ALA A 44 2.93 -12.63 -8.19
N SER A 45 2.22 -12.70 -7.05
CA SER A 45 1.71 -11.51 -6.36
C SER A 45 2.74 -10.81 -5.45
N ARG A 46 3.95 -11.35 -5.33
CA ARG A 46 5.00 -10.71 -4.52
C ARG A 46 5.50 -9.43 -5.17
N GLY A 47 5.39 -8.33 -4.43
CA GLY A 47 5.81 -7.01 -4.91
C GLY A 47 4.79 -6.32 -5.80
N GLU A 48 3.65 -6.96 -6.05
CA GLU A 48 2.49 -6.36 -6.70
C GLU A 48 1.63 -5.58 -5.68
N SER A 49 0.63 -4.87 -6.17
CA SER A 49 -0.26 -4.05 -5.35
C SER A 49 -1.05 -4.87 -4.33
N ALA A 50 -1.49 -6.07 -4.71
CA ALA A 50 -2.19 -7.00 -3.84
C ALA A 50 -1.39 -8.29 -3.62
N TYR A 51 -1.39 -8.78 -2.38
CA TYR A 51 -0.84 -10.09 -2.03
C TYR A 51 -1.93 -11.16 -2.10
N VAL A 52 -1.65 -12.27 -2.78
CA VAL A 52 -2.64 -13.33 -3.05
C VAL A 52 -2.24 -14.65 -2.41
N VAL A 53 -3.18 -15.26 -1.72
CA VAL A 53 -3.08 -16.60 -1.11
C VAL A 53 -4.08 -17.55 -1.77
N ASP A 54 -3.59 -18.70 -2.20
CA ASP A 54 -4.42 -19.84 -2.63
C ASP A 54 -4.90 -20.59 -1.38
N VAL A 55 -6.20 -20.60 -1.15
CA VAL A 55 -6.83 -21.33 -0.04
C VAL A 55 -7.60 -22.57 -0.52
N GLY A 56 -7.36 -22.99 -1.77
CA GLY A 56 -7.94 -24.15 -2.43
C GLY A 56 -9.18 -23.81 -3.23
N PRO A 57 -10.36 -23.58 -2.60
CA PRO A 57 -11.60 -23.27 -3.35
C PRO A 57 -11.60 -21.89 -4.02
N PHE A 58 -10.77 -20.95 -3.55
CA PHE A 58 -10.69 -19.60 -4.08
C PHE A 58 -9.33 -18.96 -3.74
N TYR A 59 -9.05 -17.84 -4.37
CA TYR A 59 -7.92 -16.99 -4.00
C TYR A 59 -8.36 -15.89 -3.05
N LEU A 60 -7.56 -15.65 -2.01
CA LEU A 60 -7.74 -14.53 -1.09
C LEU A 60 -6.72 -13.46 -1.46
N ALA A 61 -7.19 -12.35 -2.03
CA ALA A 61 -6.36 -11.16 -2.28
C ALA A 61 -6.46 -10.19 -1.11
N SER A 62 -5.34 -9.62 -0.71
CA SER A 62 -5.27 -8.63 0.36
C SER A 62 -4.41 -7.45 -0.05
N ILE A 63 -4.83 -6.28 0.38
CA ILE A 63 -4.11 -5.02 0.21
C ILE A 63 -4.03 -4.29 1.54
N VAL A 64 -2.95 -3.54 1.74
CA VAL A 64 -2.80 -2.62 2.87
C VAL A 64 -2.46 -1.26 2.31
N GLU A 65 -3.42 -0.35 2.39
CA GLU A 65 -3.27 1.03 1.95
C GLU A 65 -3.64 2.01 3.06
N CYS A 66 -3.06 3.20 3.01
CA CYS A 66 -3.42 4.27 3.91
C CYS A 66 -3.37 5.63 3.22
N LEU A 67 -4.13 6.56 3.74
CA LEU A 67 -4.09 7.95 3.32
C LEU A 67 -2.84 8.63 3.87
N GLY A 68 -2.05 9.21 2.97
CA GLY A 68 -0.90 10.03 3.31
C GLY A 68 -1.25 11.53 3.23
N SER A 69 -0.57 12.24 2.33
CA SER A 69 -0.68 13.70 2.17
C SER A 69 -2.09 14.20 1.81
N LYS A 70 -2.95 13.39 1.20
CA LYS A 70 -4.36 13.76 0.93
C LYS A 70 -5.12 14.11 2.20
N ALA A 71 -4.90 13.37 3.30
CA ALA A 71 -5.53 13.67 4.58
C ALA A 71 -5.11 15.04 5.12
N LEU A 72 -3.81 15.36 5.04
CA LEU A 72 -3.29 16.67 5.46
C LEU A 72 -3.87 17.83 4.63
N VAL A 73 -4.05 17.62 3.32
CA VAL A 73 -4.68 18.62 2.44
C VAL A 73 -6.14 18.82 2.84
N ALA A 74 -6.88 17.74 3.14
CA ALA A 74 -8.26 17.83 3.58
C ALA A 74 -8.41 18.53 4.93
N ASP A 75 -7.51 18.26 5.87
CA ASP A 75 -7.46 18.93 7.16
C ASP A 75 -7.27 20.44 7.00
N GLU A 76 -6.32 20.84 6.17
CA GLU A 76 -6.06 22.27 5.92
C GLU A 76 -7.21 22.94 5.19
N MET A 77 -7.80 22.27 4.21
CA MET A 77 -8.98 22.80 3.50
C MET A 77 -10.18 22.92 4.42
N ALA A 78 -10.40 21.94 5.31
CA ALA A 78 -11.48 22.02 6.32
C ALA A 78 -11.26 23.20 7.28
N ARG A 79 -10.01 23.42 7.70
CA ARG A 79 -9.62 24.56 8.54
C ARG A 79 -9.87 25.91 7.86
N LEU A 80 -9.58 26.03 6.57
CA LEU A 80 -9.73 27.27 5.80
C LEU A 80 -11.18 27.59 5.43
N THR A 81 -11.98 26.57 5.12
CA THR A 81 -13.32 26.73 4.56
C THR A 81 -14.45 26.45 5.56
N GLY A 82 -14.15 25.78 6.67
CA GLY A 82 -15.15 25.29 7.61
C GLY A 82 -15.97 24.10 7.07
N GLN A 83 -15.60 23.53 5.91
CA GLN A 83 -16.31 22.42 5.28
C GLN A 83 -15.50 21.13 5.39
N SER A 84 -16.17 19.98 5.51
CA SER A 84 -15.53 18.67 5.51
C SER A 84 -15.32 18.17 4.08
N TYR A 85 -14.12 17.66 3.79
CA TYR A 85 -13.74 17.03 2.51
C TYR A 85 -13.45 15.52 2.65
N TYR A 86 -13.68 14.95 3.83
CA TYR A 86 -13.32 13.55 4.13
C TYR A 86 -14.13 12.52 3.35
N ALA A 87 -15.39 12.84 2.99
CA ALA A 87 -16.20 11.93 2.17
C ALA A 87 -15.56 11.66 0.79
N GLY A 88 -15.04 12.71 0.14
CA GLY A 88 -14.30 12.55 -1.13
C GLY A 88 -13.02 11.74 -0.97
N ILE A 89 -12.26 11.99 0.11
CA ILE A 89 -11.03 11.24 0.40
C ILE A 89 -11.31 9.76 0.69
N ALA A 90 -12.39 9.47 1.44
CA ALA A 90 -12.80 8.09 1.69
C ALA A 90 -13.15 7.35 0.39
N GLN A 91 -13.84 8.02 -0.53
CA GLN A 91 -14.16 7.47 -1.86
C GLN A 91 -12.88 7.20 -2.67
N ASP A 92 -11.93 8.14 -2.68
CA ASP A 92 -10.64 7.97 -3.34
C ASP A 92 -9.86 6.77 -2.77
N THR A 93 -9.88 6.59 -1.46
CA THR A 93 -9.20 5.47 -0.79
C THR A 93 -9.79 4.13 -1.20
N ILE A 94 -11.12 4.03 -1.23
CA ILE A 94 -11.82 2.82 -1.66
C ILE A 94 -11.52 2.54 -3.13
N ALA A 95 -11.56 3.56 -3.99
CA ALA A 95 -11.26 3.40 -5.40
C ALA A 95 -9.82 2.91 -5.64
N MET A 96 -8.85 3.46 -4.91
CA MET A 96 -7.45 3.01 -4.96
C MET A 96 -7.34 1.53 -4.56
N ALA A 97 -7.90 1.16 -3.40
CA ALA A 97 -7.85 -0.20 -2.91
C ALA A 97 -8.53 -1.20 -3.88
N VAL A 98 -9.68 -0.84 -4.47
CA VAL A 98 -10.35 -1.68 -5.45
C VAL A 98 -9.52 -1.83 -6.71
N ASN A 99 -8.94 -0.74 -7.23
CA ASN A 99 -8.09 -0.80 -8.43
C ASN A 99 -6.89 -1.72 -8.21
N ASP A 100 -6.25 -1.64 -7.06
CA ASP A 100 -5.08 -2.45 -6.73
C ASP A 100 -5.42 -3.94 -6.51
N LEU A 101 -6.66 -4.25 -6.16
CA LEU A 101 -7.14 -5.64 -6.02
C LEU A 101 -7.50 -6.31 -7.33
N ILE A 102 -7.85 -5.55 -8.38
CA ILE A 102 -8.37 -6.08 -9.64
C ILE A 102 -7.36 -6.04 -10.79
N THR A 103 -6.20 -5.43 -10.60
CA THR A 103 -5.09 -5.40 -11.57
C THR A 103 -4.08 -6.49 -11.29
#